data_83280fa2a486db78385052b2db087c77
#
_entry.id   83280fa2a486db78385052b2db087c77
#
_cell.length_a   1.000
_cell.length_b   1.000
_cell.length_c   1.000
_cell.angle_alpha   90.00
_cell.angle_beta   90.00
_cell.angle_gamma   90.00
#
_symmetry.space_group_name_H-M   'P 1'
#
loop_
_entity.id
_entity.type
_entity.pdbx_description
1 polymer ?
#
loop_
_entity_poly.entity_id
_entity_poly.type
_entity_poly.pdbx_seq_one_letter_code
_entity_poly.pdbx_strand_id
1 'polypeptide(L)'
;MGLIYGTVQLSNPSSPELQGLEVRALADSGAVHLCIPEHVAIQLQLRELEQREVILADGHRRTVPYMGPIEVRFANRRGFTGAMVLGNEVLLGAIPMEDMDLVLRPQLQSITVNPESPNIPLSLAKQTDR
;
A
#
# COMPACT_ATOMS: atom_id res chain seq x y z
N MET A 1 14.16 17.15 4.06
CA MET A 1 12.90 16.49 4.39
C MET A 1 13.16 15.06 4.83
N GLY A 2 12.58 14.67 5.95
CA GLY A 2 12.73 13.32 6.44
C GLY A 2 11.82 12.33 5.74
N LEU A 3 12.13 11.05 5.90
CA LEU A 3 11.29 9.97 5.43
C LEU A 3 10.12 9.79 6.39
N ILE A 4 8.96 9.44 5.85
CA ILE A 4 7.75 9.21 6.64
C ILE A 4 7.44 7.74 6.65
N TYR A 5 7.44 7.15 7.85
CA TYR A 5 7.09 5.75 8.04
C TYR A 5 5.81 5.64 8.84
N GLY A 6 5.07 4.60 8.60
CA GLY A 6 3.92 4.25 9.40
C GLY A 6 3.83 2.75 9.54
N THR A 7 3.13 2.31 10.57
CA THR A 7 2.89 0.88 10.79
C THR A 7 1.58 0.49 10.14
N VAL A 8 1.64 -0.52 9.28
CA VAL A 8 0.46 -1.06 8.62
C VAL A 8 0.40 -2.56 8.88
N GLN A 9 -0.78 -3.12 8.72
CA GLN A 9 -0.99 -4.56 8.79
C GLN A 9 -1.31 -5.05 7.40
N LEU A 10 -0.60 -6.09 6.97
CA LEU A 10 -0.79 -6.73 5.67
C LEU A 10 -1.33 -8.13 5.88
N SER A 11 -2.33 -8.51 5.11
CA SER A 11 -2.88 -9.85 5.19
C SER A 11 -3.36 -10.31 3.82
N ASN A 12 -3.59 -11.62 3.71
CA ASN A 12 -4.13 -12.22 2.49
C ASN A 12 -5.62 -12.51 2.70
N PRO A 13 -6.52 -11.73 2.09
CA PRO A 13 -7.96 -11.95 2.29
C PRO A 13 -8.48 -13.24 1.67
N SER A 14 -7.72 -13.86 0.78
CA SER A 14 -8.08 -15.18 0.21
C SER A 14 -7.72 -16.33 1.14
N SER A 15 -6.93 -16.08 2.17
CA SER A 15 -6.49 -17.08 3.13
C SER A 15 -6.61 -16.51 4.54
N PRO A 16 -7.86 -16.35 5.02
CA PRO A 16 -8.07 -15.68 6.32
C PRO A 16 -7.51 -16.43 7.51
N GLU A 17 -7.17 -17.71 7.35
CA GLU A 17 -6.52 -18.50 8.40
C GLU A 17 -5.05 -18.15 8.59
N LEU A 18 -4.44 -17.48 7.62
CA LEU A 18 -3.06 -17.02 7.76
C LEU A 18 -3.01 -15.79 8.64
N GLN A 19 -2.03 -15.76 9.53
CA GLN A 19 -1.79 -14.60 10.36
C GLN A 19 -1.24 -13.45 9.51
N GLY A 20 -1.79 -12.26 9.70
CA GLY A 20 -1.29 -11.06 9.04
C GLY A 20 0.05 -10.62 9.62
N LEU A 21 0.69 -9.70 8.93
CA LEU A 21 1.98 -9.14 9.31
C LEU A 21 1.82 -7.68 9.68
N GLU A 22 2.40 -7.31 10.82
CA GLU A 22 2.55 -5.90 11.14
C GLU A 22 3.91 -5.45 10.60
N VAL A 23 3.92 -4.44 9.76
CA VAL A 23 5.14 -3.99 9.12
C VAL A 23 5.25 -2.47 9.17
N ARG A 24 6.47 -2.00 9.17
CA ARG A 24 6.78 -0.59 9.03
C ARG A 24 6.87 -0.30 7.53
N ALA A 25 6.08 0.66 7.06
CA ALA A 25 6.02 1.01 5.65
C ALA A 25 6.51 2.43 5.42
N LEU A 26 7.31 2.61 4.38
CA LEU A 26 7.71 3.94 3.95
C LEU A 26 6.59 4.53 3.08
N ALA A 27 6.06 5.66 3.48
CA ALA A 27 5.06 6.37 2.68
C ALA A 27 5.77 7.20 1.61
N ASP A 28 5.42 6.95 0.37
CA ASP A 28 6.06 7.61 -0.76
C ASP A 28 5.01 7.94 -1.82
N SER A 29 4.57 9.19 -1.84
CA SER A 29 3.59 9.67 -2.82
C SER A 29 4.14 9.72 -4.25
N GLY A 30 5.46 9.60 -4.41
CA GLY A 30 6.08 9.46 -5.73
C GLY A 30 5.96 8.08 -6.31
N ALA A 31 5.67 7.08 -5.49
CA ALA A 31 5.36 5.74 -5.96
C ALA A 31 3.86 5.59 -6.16
N VAL A 32 3.45 4.76 -7.11
CA VAL A 32 2.03 4.57 -7.44
C VAL A 32 1.43 3.45 -6.59
N HIS A 33 2.10 2.32 -6.55
CA HIS A 33 1.54 1.10 -5.97
C HIS A 33 2.12 0.78 -4.60
N LEU A 34 1.50 -0.18 -3.94
CA LEU A 34 2.11 -0.86 -2.82
C LEU A 34 3.26 -1.72 -3.35
N CYS A 35 4.42 -1.61 -2.73
CA CYS A 35 5.58 -2.45 -3.04
C CYS A 35 5.95 -3.25 -1.81
N ILE A 36 6.26 -4.52 -1.99
CA ILE A 36 6.62 -5.41 -0.89
C ILE A 36 7.86 -6.23 -1.25
N PRO A 37 8.70 -6.56 -0.26
CA PRO A 37 9.79 -7.50 -0.50
C PRO A 37 9.26 -8.90 -0.80
N GLU A 38 10.08 -9.70 -1.46
CA GLU A 38 9.71 -11.06 -1.81
C GLU A 38 9.33 -11.90 -0.59
N HIS A 39 10.06 -11.76 0.52
CA HIS A 39 9.76 -12.55 1.72
C HIS A 39 8.36 -12.27 2.29
N VAL A 40 7.86 -11.05 2.11
CA VAL A 40 6.50 -10.71 2.53
C VAL A 40 5.48 -11.43 1.65
N ALA A 41 5.71 -11.42 0.33
CA ALA A 41 4.82 -12.10 -0.61
C ALA A 41 4.74 -13.60 -0.31
N ILE A 42 5.89 -14.21 -0.02
CA ILE A 42 5.96 -15.63 0.31
C ILE A 42 5.24 -15.92 1.63
N GLN A 43 5.49 -15.11 2.64
CA GLN A 43 4.91 -15.32 3.97
C GLN A 43 3.40 -15.19 3.96
N LEU A 44 2.86 -14.30 3.13
CA LEU A 44 1.41 -14.12 2.97
C LEU A 44 0.82 -15.06 1.92
N GLN A 45 1.63 -15.90 1.29
CA GLN A 45 1.18 -16.85 0.28
C GLN A 45 0.37 -16.21 -0.84
N LEU A 46 0.85 -15.06 -1.31
CA LEU A 46 0.20 -14.33 -2.38
C LEU A 46 0.41 -15.04 -3.71
N ARG A 47 -0.54 -14.87 -4.63
CA ARG A 47 -0.44 -15.41 -5.98
C ARG A 47 0.06 -14.34 -6.94
N GLU A 48 0.83 -14.76 -7.93
CA GLU A 48 1.19 -13.87 -9.01
C GLU A 48 -0.04 -13.66 -9.89
N LEU A 49 -0.43 -12.39 -10.03
CA LEU A 49 -1.58 -12.00 -10.84
C LEU A 49 -1.15 -11.67 -12.25
N GLU A 50 -0.01 -11.02 -12.40
CA GLU A 50 0.59 -10.69 -13.69
C GLU A 50 2.01 -10.19 -13.48
N GLN A 51 2.71 -9.99 -14.57
CA GLN A 51 4.00 -9.31 -14.59
C GLN A 51 3.79 -7.86 -14.98
N ARG A 52 4.50 -6.97 -14.33
CA ARG A 52 4.45 -5.53 -14.65
C ARG A 52 5.84 -4.97 -14.82
N GLU A 53 5.93 -3.95 -15.65
CA GLU A 53 7.18 -3.25 -15.87
C GLU A 53 7.20 -2.00 -14.99
N VAL A 54 8.32 -1.78 -14.31
CA VAL A 54 8.53 -0.59 -13.48
C VAL A 54 9.75 0.15 -13.97
N ILE A 55 9.74 1.46 -13.76
CA ILE A 55 10.90 2.30 -14.01
C ILE A 55 11.51 2.64 -12.65
N LEU A 56 12.74 2.22 -12.46
CA LEU A 56 13.46 2.43 -11.20
C LEU A 56 13.97 3.88 -11.13
N ALA A 57 14.42 4.28 -9.93
CA ALA A 57 14.89 5.64 -9.71
C ALA A 57 16.06 6.03 -10.61
N ASP A 58 16.87 5.05 -11.04
CA ASP A 58 18.00 5.28 -11.96
C ASP A 58 17.60 5.29 -13.44
N GLY A 59 16.30 5.17 -13.74
CA GLY A 59 15.79 5.17 -15.10
C GLY A 59 15.73 3.81 -15.76
N HIS A 60 16.29 2.78 -15.16
CA HIS A 60 16.23 1.43 -15.72
C HIS A 60 14.83 0.84 -15.62
N ARG A 61 14.45 0.05 -16.62
CA ARG A 61 13.21 -0.70 -16.62
C ARG A 61 13.45 -2.09 -16.09
N ARG A 62 12.47 -2.58 -15.36
CA ARG A 62 12.54 -3.91 -14.77
C ARG A 62 11.16 -4.51 -14.74
N THR A 63 11.06 -5.81 -15.05
CA THR A 63 9.83 -6.55 -14.94
C THR A 63 9.76 -7.18 -13.56
N VAL A 64 8.64 -6.99 -12.86
CA VAL A 64 8.45 -7.50 -11.52
C VAL A 64 7.10 -8.19 -11.42
N PRO A 65 6.95 -9.18 -10.51
CA PRO A 65 5.65 -9.78 -10.27
C PRO A 65 4.71 -8.78 -9.60
N TYR A 66 3.45 -8.81 -10.00
CA TYR A 66 2.37 -8.11 -9.32
C TYR A 66 1.52 -9.19 -8.66
N MET A 67 1.50 -9.23 -7.35
CA MET A 67 0.94 -10.34 -6.58
C MET A 67 -0.18 -9.87 -5.68
N GLY A 68 -1.09 -10.76 -5.36
CA GLY A 68 -2.23 -10.46 -4.51
C GLY A 68 -3.19 -11.63 -4.38
N PRO A 69 -4.40 -11.37 -3.89
CA PRO A 69 -4.84 -10.08 -3.35
C PRO A 69 -4.23 -9.80 -1.98
N ILE A 70 -4.13 -8.53 -1.62
CA ILE A 70 -3.59 -8.15 -0.32
C ILE A 70 -4.51 -7.11 0.33
N GLU A 71 -4.73 -7.26 1.63
CA GLU A 71 -5.44 -6.30 2.44
C GLU A 71 -4.43 -5.49 3.24
N VAL A 72 -4.55 -4.16 3.18
CA VAL A 72 -3.73 -3.24 3.95
C VAL A 72 -4.62 -2.58 4.99
N ARG A 73 -4.17 -2.55 6.24
CA ARG A 73 -4.87 -1.86 7.30
C ARG A 73 -3.99 -0.79 7.92
N PHE A 74 -4.58 0.37 8.14
CA PHE A 74 -3.96 1.45 8.90
C PHE A 74 -5.03 2.09 9.76
N ALA A 75 -4.87 2.04 11.09
CA ALA A 75 -5.86 2.54 12.04
C ALA A 75 -7.24 1.94 11.74
N ASN A 76 -8.26 2.78 11.52
CA ASN A 76 -9.60 2.31 11.18
C ASN A 76 -9.83 2.21 9.65
N ARG A 77 -8.77 2.26 8.88
CA ARG A 77 -8.83 2.18 7.41
C ARG A 77 -8.41 0.81 6.92
N ARG A 78 -8.90 0.49 5.72
CA ARG A 78 -8.68 -0.78 5.09
C ARG A 78 -8.69 -0.59 3.58
N GLY A 79 -7.73 -1.18 2.88
CA GLY A 79 -7.69 -1.16 1.42
C GLY A 79 -7.34 -2.53 0.88
N PHE A 80 -7.79 -2.82 -0.32
CA PHE A 80 -7.51 -4.08 -0.99
C PHE A 80 -6.80 -3.77 -2.31
N THR A 81 -5.71 -4.47 -2.58
CA THR A 81 -4.92 -4.18 -3.76
C THR A 81 -4.03 -5.38 -4.10
N GLY A 82 -3.30 -5.27 -5.18
CA GLY A 82 -2.12 -6.08 -5.43
C GLY A 82 -0.89 -5.30 -5.03
N ALA A 83 0.25 -5.95 -5.09
CA ALA A 83 1.52 -5.34 -4.73
C ALA A 83 2.60 -5.70 -5.75
N MET A 84 3.45 -4.75 -6.06
CA MET A 84 4.67 -5.00 -6.81
C MET A 84 5.68 -5.67 -5.88
N VAL A 85 6.30 -6.75 -6.34
CA VAL A 85 7.30 -7.42 -5.54
C VAL A 85 8.68 -6.93 -5.95
N LEU A 86 9.22 -6.02 -5.14
CA LEU A 86 10.56 -5.49 -5.37
C LEU A 86 11.06 -4.79 -4.11
N GLY A 87 12.38 -4.66 -4.03
CA GLY A 87 13.01 -3.94 -2.93
C GLY A 87 13.13 -4.78 -1.67
N ASN A 88 13.53 -4.12 -0.60
CA ASN A 88 13.78 -4.76 0.69
C ASN A 88 12.96 -4.17 1.83
N GLU A 89 12.04 -3.26 1.53
CA GLU A 89 11.12 -2.72 2.53
C GLU A 89 9.75 -2.51 1.91
N VAL A 90 8.74 -2.43 2.76
CA VAL A 90 7.37 -2.14 2.31
C VAL A 90 7.26 -0.66 1.99
N LEU A 91 6.72 -0.36 0.83
CA LEU A 91 6.55 1.00 0.35
C LEU A 91 5.09 1.25 0.06
N LEU A 92 4.53 2.24 0.71
CA LEU A 92 3.12 2.59 0.59
C LEU A 92 2.97 3.72 -0.43
N GLY A 93 2.53 3.38 -1.63
CA GLY A 93 2.40 4.35 -2.70
C GLY A 93 1.08 5.10 -2.69
N ALA A 94 0.87 5.91 -3.72
CA ALA A 94 -0.28 6.82 -3.80
C ALA A 94 -1.62 6.09 -3.83
N ILE A 95 -1.72 4.99 -4.56
CA ILE A 95 -3.00 4.27 -4.69
C ILE A 95 -3.53 3.80 -3.34
N PRO A 96 -2.77 3.02 -2.55
CA PRO A 96 -3.29 2.61 -1.24
C PRO A 96 -3.53 3.77 -0.29
N MET A 97 -2.70 4.82 -0.35
CA MET A 97 -2.91 5.98 0.52
C MET A 97 -4.19 6.73 0.16
N GLU A 98 -4.46 6.90 -1.13
CA GLU A 98 -5.70 7.55 -1.56
C GLU A 98 -6.92 6.68 -1.28
N ASP A 99 -6.81 5.37 -1.51
CA ASP A 99 -7.91 4.44 -1.27
C ASP A 99 -8.33 4.45 0.20
N MET A 100 -7.37 4.49 1.10
CA MET A 100 -7.62 4.52 2.54
C MET A 100 -7.87 5.94 3.07
N ASP A 101 -7.75 6.95 2.21
CA ASP A 101 -7.96 8.36 2.58
C ASP A 101 -7.04 8.76 3.73
N LEU A 102 -5.73 8.58 3.49
CA LEU A 102 -4.69 8.91 4.45
C LEU A 102 -4.05 10.24 4.09
N VAL A 103 -3.53 10.93 5.07
CA VAL A 103 -2.86 12.21 4.92
C VAL A 103 -1.43 12.10 5.44
N LEU A 104 -0.49 12.60 4.65
CA LEU A 104 0.89 12.73 5.09
C LEU A 104 1.07 14.08 5.77
N ARG A 105 1.72 14.06 6.92
CA ARG A 105 2.06 15.28 7.66
C ARG A 105 3.58 15.39 7.73
N PRO A 106 4.20 16.05 6.73
CA PRO A 106 5.66 16.08 6.65
C PRO A 106 6.33 16.71 7.87
N GLN A 107 5.73 17.75 8.44
CA GLN A 107 6.29 18.42 9.61
C GLN A 107 6.33 17.50 10.84
N LEU A 108 5.37 16.59 10.95
CA LEU A 108 5.29 15.64 12.04
C LEU A 108 5.89 14.29 11.67
N GLN A 109 6.31 14.14 10.42
CA GLN A 109 6.83 12.89 9.85
C GLN A 109 5.88 11.72 10.16
N SER A 110 4.58 11.95 9.95
CA SER A 110 3.56 10.97 10.30
C SER A 110 2.52 10.83 9.21
N ILE A 111 1.88 9.66 9.23
CA ILE A 111 0.71 9.35 8.42
C ILE A 111 -0.49 9.38 9.35
N THR A 112 -1.57 10.00 8.94
CA THR A 112 -2.80 10.01 9.72
C THR A 112 -3.99 9.70 8.83
N VAL A 113 -5.05 9.22 9.45
CA VAL A 113 -6.37 9.20 8.83
C VAL A 113 -6.76 10.65 8.54
N ASN A 114 -7.41 10.89 7.41
CA ASN A 114 -7.86 12.24 7.07
C ASN A 114 -8.79 12.76 8.18
N PRO A 115 -8.42 13.87 8.85
CA PRO A 115 -9.24 14.38 9.96
C PRO A 115 -10.59 14.91 9.53
N GLU A 116 -10.78 15.20 8.23
CA GLU A 116 -12.09 15.65 7.74
C GLU A 116 -13.04 14.48 7.49
N SER A 117 -12.54 13.24 7.51
CA SER A 117 -13.33 12.03 7.37
C SER A 117 -12.83 10.99 8.36
N PRO A 118 -13.03 11.22 9.67
CA PRO A 118 -12.37 10.40 10.68
C PRO A 118 -12.92 8.98 10.83
N ASN A 119 -14.13 8.73 10.38
CA ASN A 119 -14.80 7.45 10.61
C ASN A 119 -14.82 6.53 9.39
N ILE A 120 -14.94 7.11 8.20
CA ILE A 120 -15.07 6.38 6.95
C ILE A 120 -14.25 7.10 5.89
N PRO A 121 -13.49 6.37 5.06
CA PRO A 121 -12.71 7.02 4.00
C PRO A 121 -13.61 7.70 2.98
N LEU A 122 -13.20 8.86 2.52
CA LEU A 122 -13.91 9.66 1.53
C LEU A 122 -13.22 9.50 0.18
N SER A 123 -14.01 9.29 -0.86
CA SER A 123 -13.53 9.22 -2.24
C SER A 123 -14.33 10.13 -3.13
N LEU A 124 -13.68 10.61 -4.19
CA LEU A 124 -14.39 11.36 -5.22
C LEU A 124 -14.94 10.41 -6.27
N ALA A 125 -16.21 10.58 -6.60
CA ALA A 125 -16.83 9.86 -7.70
C ALA A 125 -17.45 10.89 -8.64
N LYS A 126 -16.99 10.91 -9.90
CA LYS A 126 -17.45 11.90 -10.87
C LYS A 126 -18.65 11.37 -11.64
N GLN A 127 -19.65 10.89 -10.92
CA GLN A 127 -20.89 10.44 -11.50
C GLN A 127 -22.04 11.25 -10.95
N THR A 128 -23.00 11.55 -11.82
CA THR A 128 -24.21 12.20 -11.40
C THR A 128 -25.09 11.20 -10.66
N ASP A 129 -25.57 11.59 -9.52
CA ASP A 129 -26.53 10.80 -8.77
C ASP A 129 -27.88 10.78 -9.47
N ARG A 130 -28.58 9.65 -9.39
CA ARG A 130 -29.87 9.50 -10.08
C ARG A 130 -30.93 8.98 -9.16
#